data_ca1ecc3398245c97eb90aa2b48b22d88
#
_entry.id   ca1ecc3398245c97eb90aa2b48b22d88
#
_cell.length_a   1.000
_cell.length_b   1.000
_cell.length_c   1.000
_cell.angle_alpha   90.00
_cell.angle_beta   90.00
_cell.angle_gamma   90.00
#
_symmetry.space_group_name_H-M   'P 1'
#
loop_
_entity.id
_entity.type
_entity.pdbx_description
1 polymer ?
#
loop_
_entity_poly.entity_id
_entity_poly.type
_entity_poly.pdbx_seq_one_letter_code
_entity_poly.pdbx_strand_id
1 'polypeptide(L)'
;MNSEYYDNFLKSKTDEELQELLSRATGETTRLADRTIQEFFTQPMGTKIYAYDHYGTRQSDRMLLETVAKRLETEHHAKFHLGNYHGCYIVRDTPTLREMILKELENRKDDE
;
A
#
# COMPACT_ATOMS: atom_id res chain seq x y z
N MET A 1 0.49 -15.73 -27.99
CA MET A 1 0.21 -16.03 -26.60
C MET A 1 -0.76 -17.17 -26.48
N ASN A 2 -0.46 -18.16 -25.68
CA ASN A 2 -1.20 -19.42 -25.65
C ASN A 2 -2.46 -19.29 -24.80
N SER A 3 -3.65 -19.50 -25.41
CA SER A 3 -4.94 -19.44 -24.72
C SER A 3 -5.08 -20.50 -23.62
N GLU A 4 -4.38 -21.64 -23.75
CA GLU A 4 -4.37 -22.70 -22.73
C GLU A 4 -3.73 -22.21 -21.42
N TYR A 5 -2.70 -21.37 -21.50
CA TYR A 5 -2.07 -20.79 -20.32
C TYR A 5 -3.07 -19.99 -19.50
N TYR A 6 -3.86 -19.13 -20.14
CA TYR A 6 -4.86 -18.31 -19.45
C TYR A 6 -6.00 -19.15 -18.90
N ASP A 7 -6.46 -20.15 -19.66
CA ASP A 7 -7.51 -21.03 -19.20
C ASP A 7 -7.08 -21.80 -17.95
N ASN A 8 -5.86 -22.33 -17.95
CA ASN A 8 -5.31 -23.02 -16.79
C ASN A 8 -5.07 -22.09 -15.62
N PHE A 9 -4.59 -20.89 -15.88
CA PHE A 9 -4.38 -19.87 -14.85
C PHE A 9 -5.70 -19.52 -14.16
N LEU A 10 -6.76 -19.27 -14.93
CA LEU A 10 -8.07 -18.91 -14.38
C LEU A 10 -8.72 -20.08 -13.64
N LYS A 11 -8.58 -21.29 -14.16
CA LYS A 11 -9.15 -22.49 -13.52
C LYS A 11 -8.47 -22.83 -12.19
N SER A 12 -7.21 -22.43 -12.01
CA SER A 12 -6.48 -22.67 -10.76
C SER A 12 -6.87 -21.68 -9.67
N LYS A 13 -7.62 -20.64 -9.99
CA LYS A 13 -8.00 -19.59 -9.06
C LYS A 13 -9.34 -19.88 -8.39
N THR A 14 -9.46 -19.47 -7.13
CA THR A 14 -10.73 -19.52 -6.42
C THR A 14 -11.64 -18.41 -6.94
N ASP A 15 -12.93 -18.50 -6.63
CA ASP A 15 -13.90 -17.44 -6.99
C ASP A 15 -13.47 -16.09 -6.42
N GLU A 16 -12.96 -16.08 -5.19
CA GLU A 16 -12.47 -14.87 -4.54
C GLU A 16 -11.29 -14.27 -5.29
N GLU A 17 -10.34 -15.10 -5.71
CA GLU A 17 -9.17 -14.64 -6.48
C GLU A 17 -9.58 -14.08 -7.84
N LEU A 18 -10.55 -14.71 -8.50
CA LEU A 18 -11.08 -14.21 -9.77
C LEU A 18 -11.77 -12.86 -9.60
N GLN A 19 -12.51 -12.68 -8.52
CA GLN A 19 -13.15 -11.39 -8.23
C GLN A 19 -12.12 -10.30 -7.97
N GLU A 20 -11.02 -10.62 -7.29
CA GLU A 20 -9.91 -9.68 -7.09
C GLU A 20 -9.27 -9.25 -8.41
N LEU A 21 -9.05 -10.20 -9.31
CA LEU A 21 -8.50 -9.90 -10.64
C LEU A 21 -9.46 -9.00 -11.42
N LEU A 22 -10.75 -9.25 -11.34
CA LEU A 22 -11.76 -8.42 -12.00
C LEU A 22 -11.76 -7.01 -11.44
N SER A 23 -11.64 -6.87 -10.13
CA SER A 23 -11.56 -5.57 -9.46
C SER A 23 -10.35 -4.77 -9.95
N ARG A 24 -9.20 -5.42 -10.08
CA ARG A 24 -7.98 -4.78 -10.60
C ARG A 24 -8.18 -4.32 -12.04
N ALA A 25 -8.87 -5.13 -12.85
CA ALA A 25 -9.16 -4.76 -14.24
C ALA A 25 -10.06 -3.53 -14.32
N THR A 26 -10.93 -3.28 -13.32
CA THR A 26 -11.78 -2.09 -13.27
C THR A 26 -11.11 -0.88 -12.66
N GLY A 27 -9.89 -1.02 -12.14
CA GLY A 27 -9.13 0.07 -11.54
C GLY A 27 -9.48 0.38 -10.08
N GLU A 28 -10.39 -0.37 -9.45
CA GLU A 28 -10.76 -0.13 -8.05
C GLU A 28 -9.61 -0.34 -7.09
N THR A 29 -8.83 -1.40 -7.30
CA THR A 29 -7.63 -1.66 -6.47
C THR A 29 -6.61 -0.53 -6.63
N THR A 30 -6.47 0.03 -7.83
CA THR A 30 -5.57 1.14 -8.08
C THR A 30 -5.99 2.38 -7.28
N ARG A 31 -7.29 2.70 -7.25
CA ARG A 31 -7.80 3.84 -6.47
C ARG A 31 -7.58 3.65 -4.97
N LEU A 32 -7.80 2.44 -4.46
CA LEU A 32 -7.58 2.13 -3.06
C LEU A 32 -6.09 2.20 -2.71
N ALA A 33 -5.22 1.73 -3.61
CA ALA A 33 -3.78 1.84 -3.44
C ALA A 33 -3.34 3.31 -3.42
N ASP A 34 -3.84 4.13 -4.32
CA ASP A 34 -3.54 5.57 -4.35
C ASP A 34 -3.95 6.26 -3.04
N ARG A 35 -5.13 5.93 -2.54
CA ARG A 35 -5.63 6.47 -1.28
C ARG A 35 -4.76 6.08 -0.10
N THR A 36 -4.36 4.81 -0.04
CA THR A 36 -3.49 4.30 1.03
C THR A 36 -2.11 4.95 0.97
N ILE A 37 -1.56 5.14 -0.23
CA ILE A 37 -0.29 5.83 -0.43
C ILE A 37 -0.40 7.28 0.03
N GLN A 38 -1.50 7.96 -0.28
CA GLN A 38 -1.73 9.33 0.18
C GLN A 38 -1.77 9.40 1.71
N GLU A 39 -2.46 8.48 2.35
CA GLU A 39 -2.49 8.39 3.81
C GLU A 39 -1.10 8.16 4.38
N PHE A 40 -0.31 7.30 3.73
CA PHE A 40 1.07 7.02 4.14
C PHE A 40 1.90 8.30 4.25
N PHE A 41 1.76 9.22 3.30
CA PHE A 41 2.53 10.47 3.29
C PHE A 41 1.92 11.59 4.11
N THR A 42 0.62 11.51 4.45
CA THR A 42 -0.06 12.57 5.21
C THR A 42 -0.13 12.30 6.69
N GLN A 43 -0.10 11.04 7.12
CA GLN A 43 -0.14 10.67 8.52
C GLN A 43 1.24 10.79 9.18
N PRO A 44 1.31 11.07 10.48
CA PRO A 44 2.59 11.14 11.19
C PRO A 44 3.36 9.82 11.10
N MET A 45 4.68 9.92 11.13
CA MET A 45 5.56 8.76 11.16
C MET A 45 5.24 7.88 12.37
N GLY A 46 5.21 6.57 12.17
CA GLY A 46 4.84 5.61 13.22
C GLY A 46 3.36 5.28 13.28
N THR A 47 2.52 5.96 12.51
CA THR A 47 1.09 5.66 12.44
C THR A 47 0.87 4.39 11.62
N LYS A 48 0.04 3.47 12.14
CA LYS A 48 -0.37 2.27 11.40
C LYS A 48 -1.43 2.64 10.38
N ILE A 49 -1.12 2.42 9.11
CA ILE A 49 -2.04 2.72 8.01
C ILE A 49 -2.55 1.38 7.48
N TYR A 50 -3.82 1.10 7.71
CA TYR A 50 -4.42 -0.17 7.35
C TYR A 50 -4.86 -0.18 5.89
N ALA A 51 -4.58 -1.28 5.21
CA ALA A 51 -5.04 -1.51 3.84
C ALA A 51 -6.32 -2.33 3.87
N TYR A 52 -7.41 -1.73 3.40
CA TYR A 52 -8.71 -2.39 3.31
C TYR A 52 -9.18 -2.38 1.86
N ASP A 53 -9.31 -3.57 1.29
CA ASP A 53 -9.89 -3.71 -0.03
C ASP A 53 -11.42 -3.76 0.09
N HIS A 54 -12.12 -3.44 -1.00
CA HIS A 54 -13.58 -3.41 -1.02
C HIS A 54 -14.23 -4.78 -0.81
N TYR A 55 -13.51 -5.87 -1.03
CA TYR A 55 -14.02 -7.22 -0.74
C TYR A 55 -14.02 -7.56 0.75
N GLY A 56 -13.28 -6.83 1.57
CA GLY A 56 -13.25 -7.03 3.01
C GLY A 56 -12.65 -8.36 3.47
N THR A 57 -11.94 -9.07 2.60
CA THR A 57 -11.29 -10.32 2.98
C THR A 57 -9.83 -10.06 3.37
N ARG A 58 -9.29 -10.94 4.23
CA ARG A 58 -7.91 -10.85 4.65
C ARG A 58 -6.94 -10.97 3.48
N GLN A 59 -7.27 -11.85 2.53
CA GLN A 59 -6.44 -12.05 1.35
C GLN A 59 -6.44 -10.82 0.44
N SER A 60 -7.59 -10.21 0.20
CA SER A 60 -7.68 -9.02 -0.63
C SER A 60 -6.97 -7.83 0.00
N ASP A 61 -7.09 -7.66 1.32
CA ASP A 61 -6.38 -6.62 2.05
C ASP A 61 -4.87 -6.80 1.95
N ARG A 62 -4.41 -8.04 2.08
CA ARG A 62 -3.00 -8.38 1.94
C ARG A 62 -2.47 -8.07 0.55
N MET A 63 -3.23 -8.39 -0.49
CA MET A 63 -2.85 -8.11 -1.87
C MET A 63 -2.80 -6.61 -2.14
N LEU A 64 -3.73 -5.85 -1.58
CA LEU A 64 -3.71 -4.40 -1.65
C LEU A 64 -2.46 -3.84 -0.96
N LEU A 65 -2.13 -4.34 0.22
CA LEU A 65 -0.94 -3.93 0.96
C LEU A 65 0.34 -4.21 0.16
N GLU A 66 0.43 -5.38 -0.48
CA GLU A 66 1.59 -5.73 -1.32
C GLU A 66 1.71 -4.77 -2.51
N THR A 67 0.60 -4.40 -3.13
CA THR A 67 0.58 -3.44 -4.23
C THR A 67 1.07 -2.07 -3.77
N VAL A 68 0.58 -1.59 -2.63
CA VAL A 68 0.99 -0.33 -2.02
C VAL A 68 2.49 -0.35 -1.69
N ALA A 69 2.95 -1.42 -1.04
CA ALA A 69 4.35 -1.57 -0.66
C ALA A 69 5.27 -1.53 -1.88
N LYS A 70 4.93 -2.26 -2.93
CA LYS A 70 5.71 -2.29 -4.16
C LYS A 70 5.81 -0.90 -4.80
N ARG A 71 4.70 -0.16 -4.85
CA ARG A 71 4.68 1.18 -5.40
C ARG A 71 5.48 2.16 -4.56
N LEU A 72 5.37 2.08 -3.24
CA LEU A 72 6.15 2.92 -2.33
C LEU A 72 7.65 2.66 -2.49
N GLU A 73 8.04 1.41 -2.66
CA GLU A 73 9.44 1.05 -2.82
C GLU A 73 9.98 1.49 -4.19
N THR A 74 9.26 1.21 -5.27
CA THR A 74 9.74 1.45 -6.63
C THR A 74 9.56 2.89 -7.10
N GLU A 75 8.46 3.54 -6.75
CA GLU A 75 8.14 4.90 -7.22
C GLU A 75 8.63 5.98 -6.27
N HIS A 76 8.61 5.71 -4.97
CA HIS A 76 8.89 6.71 -3.95
C HIS A 76 10.15 6.44 -3.14
N HIS A 77 10.77 5.27 -3.29
CA HIS A 77 11.96 4.84 -2.54
C HIS A 77 11.76 5.00 -1.02
N ALA A 78 10.53 4.79 -0.56
CA ALA A 78 10.17 4.96 0.84
C ALA A 78 10.61 3.75 1.66
N LYS A 79 10.89 3.99 2.94
CA LYS A 79 11.16 2.93 3.91
C LYS A 79 9.97 2.77 4.83
N PHE A 80 9.61 1.53 5.10
CA PHE A 80 8.41 1.22 5.86
C PHE A 80 8.49 -0.17 6.47
N HIS A 81 7.62 -0.43 7.44
CA HIS A 81 7.40 -1.77 8.00
C HIS A 81 6.00 -2.23 7.67
N LEU A 82 5.85 -3.53 7.42
CA LEU A 82 4.55 -4.16 7.19
C LEU A 82 4.18 -5.01 8.40
N GLY A 83 2.88 -5.05 8.71
CA GLY A 83 2.37 -5.90 9.76
C GLY A 83 0.99 -6.43 9.42
N ASN A 84 0.58 -7.48 10.14
CA ASN A 84 -0.71 -8.13 9.90
C ASN A 84 -1.48 -8.42 11.18
N TYR A 85 -1.14 -7.74 12.27
CA TYR A 85 -1.83 -7.91 13.54
C TYR A 85 -3.10 -7.06 13.57
N HIS A 86 -4.25 -7.72 13.70
CA HIS A 86 -5.58 -7.10 13.62
C HIS A 86 -5.87 -6.41 12.27
N GLY A 87 -5.21 -6.88 11.21
CA GLY A 87 -5.38 -6.35 9.86
C GLY A 87 -4.04 -6.10 9.18
N CYS A 88 -4.07 -5.89 7.88
CA CYS A 88 -2.86 -5.60 7.11
C CYS A 88 -2.54 -4.11 7.19
N TYR A 89 -1.36 -3.74 7.66
CA TYR A 89 -0.99 -2.34 7.82
C TYR A 89 0.44 -2.07 7.38
N ILE A 90 0.70 -0.79 7.14
CA ILE A 90 2.03 -0.28 6.82
C ILE A 90 2.36 0.87 7.77
N VAL A 91 3.63 0.93 8.20
CA VAL A 91 4.12 2.00 9.08
C VAL A 91 5.29 2.67 8.41
N ARG A 92 5.25 3.99 8.33
CA ARG A 92 6.30 4.78 7.67
C ARG A 92 7.51 4.94 8.58
N ASP A 93 8.69 4.61 8.05
CA ASP A 93 9.98 4.71 8.75
C ASP A 93 10.73 6.00 8.44
N THR A 94 10.42 6.63 7.31
CA THR A 94 11.12 7.84 6.89
C THR A 94 10.20 9.04 6.98
N PRO A 95 10.71 10.20 7.42
CA PRO A 95 9.90 11.42 7.43
C PRO A 95 9.61 11.91 6.01
N THR A 96 8.53 12.65 5.85
CA THR A 96 8.24 13.36 4.60
C THR A 96 9.21 14.53 4.46
N LEU A 97 9.32 15.05 3.24
CA LEU A 97 10.13 16.26 3.00
C LEU A 97 9.69 17.41 3.91
N ARG A 98 8.38 17.58 4.10
CA ARG A 98 7.84 18.62 4.98
C ARG A 98 8.34 18.43 6.42
N GLU A 99 8.29 17.20 6.94
CA GLU A 99 8.77 16.90 8.30
C GLU A 99 10.26 17.17 8.42
N MET A 100 11.05 16.82 7.42
CA MET A 100 12.48 17.10 7.41
C MET A 100 12.78 18.60 7.42
N ILE A 101 12.03 19.39 6.65
CA ILE A 101 12.18 20.85 6.63
C ILE A 101 11.83 21.45 7.99
N LEU A 102 10.72 21.02 8.58
CA LEU A 102 10.29 21.53 9.89
C LEU A 102 11.31 21.21 10.97
N LYS A 103 11.87 20.01 10.94
CA LYS A 103 12.91 19.59 11.90
C LYS A 103 14.18 20.44 11.73
N GLU A 104 14.60 20.70 10.50
CA GLU A 104 15.76 21.53 10.22
C GLU A 104 15.56 22.96 10.72
N LEU A 105 14.35 23.51 10.52
CA LEU A 105 14.03 24.86 11.00
C LEU A 105 14.06 24.93 12.54
N GLU A 106 13.59 23.89 13.23
CA GLU A 106 13.68 23.80 14.69
C GLU A 106 15.13 23.77 15.15
N ASN A 107 15.97 22.97 14.49
CA ASN A 107 17.39 22.88 14.82
C ASN A 107 18.11 24.21 14.67
N ARG A 108 17.74 24.98 13.65
CA ARG A 108 18.32 26.30 13.43
C ARG A 108 17.90 27.33 14.46
N LYS A 109 16.70 27.18 15.02
CA LYS A 109 16.23 28.06 16.10
C LYS A 109 17.03 27.84 17.39
N ASP A 110 17.42 26.60 17.66
CA ASP A 110 18.17 26.26 18.85
C ASP A 110 19.62 26.78 18.78
N ASP A 111 20.13 27.05 17.59
CA ASP A 111 21.49 27.56 17.37
C ASP A 111 21.60 29.09 17.51
N GLU A 112 20.48 29.76 17.64
CA GLU A 112 20.45 31.21 17.90
C GLU A 112 20.45 31.47 19.42
#